data_e9495cb1cc59f28cd49000b2162db45c
#
_entry.id   e9495cb1cc59f28cd49000b2162db45c
#
_cell.length_a   1.000
_cell.length_b   1.000
_cell.length_c   1.000
_cell.angle_alpha   90.00
_cell.angle_beta   90.00
_cell.angle_gamma   90.00
#
_symmetry.space_group_name_H-M   'P 1'
#
loop_
_entity.id
_entity.type
_entity.pdbx_description
1 polymer ?
#
loop_
_entity_poly.entity_id
_entity_poly.type
_entity_poly.pdbx_seq_one_letter_code
_entity_poly.pdbx_strand_id
1 'polypeptide(L)'
;MASYIFLQYVDESKAPKWGSPELNAQIDAFAKYLDEVKAAGAFKDGDPCQPSAAGFSVSVRDGQAKTTDGPMHAQSPWLNGYFVLDCKDRAEAEAWAAKNPAAHGGTVEVHPILSL
;
A
#
# COMPACT_ATOMS: atom_id res chain seq x y z
N MET A 1 6.29 -1.54 21.22
CA MET A 1 5.81 -1.74 19.84
C MET A 1 5.54 -0.40 19.20
N ALA A 2 5.94 -0.23 17.99
CA ALA A 2 5.65 0.97 17.21
C ALA A 2 4.75 0.62 16.03
N SER A 3 3.91 1.56 15.62
CA SER A 3 3.09 1.38 14.42
C SER A 3 3.80 1.95 13.21
N TYR A 4 3.70 1.25 12.10
CA TYR A 4 4.27 1.67 10.82
C TYR A 4 3.19 1.63 9.76
N ILE A 5 3.21 2.60 8.85
CA ILE A 5 2.36 2.55 7.67
C ILE A 5 3.18 2.04 6.49
N PHE A 6 2.61 1.08 5.79
CA PHE A 6 3.18 0.41 4.63
C PHE A 6 2.39 0.87 3.42
N LEU A 7 2.99 1.70 2.59
CA LEU A 7 2.35 2.25 1.38
C LEU A 7 2.79 1.43 0.18
N GLN A 8 1.83 0.86 -0.52
CA GLN A 8 2.08 -0.03 -1.64
C GLN A 8 2.00 0.72 -2.96
N TYR A 9 3.09 0.71 -3.73
CA TYR A 9 3.18 1.36 -5.04
C TYR A 9 3.42 0.32 -6.11
N VAL A 10 2.61 0.33 -7.13
CA VAL A 10 2.65 -0.66 -8.21
C VAL A 10 2.55 0.01 -9.58
N ASP A 11 3.03 -0.70 -10.60
CA ASP A 11 2.85 -0.31 -11.98
C ASP A 11 1.54 -0.92 -12.49
N GLU A 12 0.49 -0.10 -12.59
CA GLU A 12 -0.83 -0.56 -12.99
C GLU A 12 -0.87 -1.08 -14.43
N SER A 13 0.07 -0.65 -15.29
CA SER A 13 0.13 -1.14 -16.67
C SER A 13 0.48 -2.63 -16.73
N LYS A 14 1.05 -3.18 -15.67
CA LYS A 14 1.41 -4.60 -15.55
C LYS A 14 0.39 -5.39 -14.74
N ALA A 15 -0.72 -4.75 -14.35
CA ALA A 15 -1.75 -5.42 -13.57
C ALA A 15 -2.40 -6.54 -14.38
N PRO A 16 -2.65 -7.72 -13.77
CA PRO A 16 -3.36 -8.81 -14.44
C PRO A 16 -4.80 -8.40 -14.77
N LYS A 17 -5.34 -9.05 -15.81
CA LYS A 17 -6.72 -8.80 -16.22
C LYS A 17 -7.71 -9.40 -15.23
N TRP A 18 -8.86 -8.76 -15.09
CA TRP A 18 -9.96 -9.28 -14.30
C TRP A 18 -10.33 -10.71 -14.72
N GLY A 19 -10.52 -11.59 -13.73
CA GLY A 19 -10.87 -12.98 -13.96
C GLY A 19 -9.72 -13.86 -14.43
N SER A 20 -8.51 -13.31 -14.55
CA SER A 20 -7.35 -14.10 -14.97
C SER A 20 -6.81 -14.95 -13.81
N PRO A 21 -6.16 -16.10 -14.12
CA PRO A 21 -5.47 -16.89 -13.08
C PRO A 21 -4.39 -16.07 -12.35
N GLU A 22 -3.72 -15.17 -13.05
CA GLU A 22 -2.68 -14.31 -12.47
C GLU A 22 -3.27 -13.36 -11.42
N LEU A 23 -4.44 -12.78 -11.69
CA LEU A 23 -5.11 -11.92 -10.71
C LEU A 23 -5.55 -12.71 -9.49
N ASN A 24 -6.12 -13.92 -9.70
CA ASN A 24 -6.53 -14.78 -8.61
C ASN A 24 -5.33 -15.16 -7.73
N ALA A 25 -4.17 -15.44 -8.33
CA ALA A 25 -2.95 -15.73 -7.60
C ALA A 25 -2.49 -14.54 -6.76
N GLN A 26 -2.61 -13.31 -7.27
CA GLN A 26 -2.28 -12.11 -6.51
C GLN A 26 -3.24 -11.89 -5.34
N ILE A 27 -4.54 -12.07 -5.57
CA ILE A 27 -5.54 -11.97 -4.50
C ILE A 27 -5.24 -12.98 -3.40
N ASP A 28 -4.93 -14.22 -3.77
CA ASP A 28 -4.59 -15.27 -2.81
C ASP A 28 -3.31 -14.93 -2.03
N ALA A 29 -2.31 -14.36 -2.70
CA ALA A 29 -1.07 -13.97 -2.05
C ALA A 29 -1.31 -12.88 -1.00
N PHE A 30 -2.13 -11.87 -1.31
CA PHE A 30 -2.49 -10.84 -0.34
C PHE A 30 -3.33 -11.39 0.81
N ALA A 31 -4.26 -12.30 0.53
CA ALA A 31 -5.04 -12.94 1.58
C ALA A 31 -4.15 -13.74 2.53
N LYS A 32 -3.18 -14.46 2.00
CA LYS A 32 -2.21 -15.20 2.80
C LYS A 32 -1.36 -14.26 3.65
N TYR A 33 -0.87 -13.17 3.05
CA TYR A 33 -0.10 -12.16 3.78
C TYR A 33 -0.91 -11.58 4.94
N LEU A 34 -2.16 -11.20 4.68
CA LEU A 34 -3.07 -10.69 5.70
C LEU A 34 -3.25 -11.68 6.85
N ASP A 35 -3.45 -12.96 6.51
CA ASP A 35 -3.58 -14.01 7.53
C ASP A 35 -2.31 -14.14 8.38
N GLU A 36 -1.14 -14.05 7.75
CA GLU A 36 0.13 -14.13 8.46
C GLU A 36 0.32 -12.95 9.44
N VAL A 37 0.03 -11.72 9.01
CA VAL A 37 0.19 -10.56 9.88
C VAL A 37 -0.83 -10.57 11.02
N LYS A 38 -2.05 -11.05 10.76
CA LYS A 38 -3.07 -11.22 11.80
C LYS A 38 -2.66 -12.29 12.81
N ALA A 39 -2.16 -13.42 12.33
CA ALA A 39 -1.71 -14.51 13.21
C ALA A 39 -0.53 -14.09 14.10
N ALA A 40 0.31 -13.20 13.60
CA ALA A 40 1.43 -12.64 14.36
C ALA A 40 1.01 -11.55 15.35
N GLY A 41 -0.26 -11.13 15.32
CA GLY A 41 -0.74 -10.03 16.16
C GLY A 41 -0.27 -8.66 15.72
N ALA A 42 0.26 -8.55 14.50
CA ALA A 42 0.82 -7.30 13.99
C ALA A 42 -0.19 -6.43 13.26
N PHE A 43 -1.27 -7.00 12.78
CA PHE A 43 -2.25 -6.27 11.97
C PHE A 43 -3.01 -5.23 12.78
N LYS A 44 -3.04 -4.00 12.28
CA LYS A 44 -3.81 -2.92 12.87
C LYS A 44 -4.88 -2.40 11.93
N ASP A 45 -4.52 -2.15 10.67
CA ASP A 45 -5.41 -1.65 9.63
C ASP A 45 -4.81 -1.93 8.25
N GLY A 46 -5.64 -1.88 7.22
CA GLY A 46 -5.18 -2.01 5.85
C GLY A 46 -6.33 -2.23 4.88
N ASP A 47 -6.25 -1.56 3.74
CA ASP A 47 -7.23 -1.69 2.68
C ASP A 47 -6.59 -1.50 1.31
N PRO A 48 -7.08 -2.19 0.28
CA PRO A 48 -6.71 -1.87 -1.09
C PRO A 48 -7.38 -0.58 -1.54
N CYS A 49 -6.73 0.14 -2.45
CA CYS A 49 -7.32 1.31 -3.10
C CYS A 49 -7.82 0.94 -4.48
N GLN A 50 -8.79 1.69 -4.98
CA GLN A 50 -9.20 1.61 -6.37
C GLN A 50 -8.06 2.07 -7.28
N PRO A 51 -8.12 1.78 -8.59
CA PRO A 51 -7.08 2.25 -9.51
C PRO A 51 -6.81 3.76 -9.40
N SER A 52 -5.59 4.15 -9.69
CA SER A 52 -5.11 5.53 -9.47
C SER A 52 -5.96 6.60 -10.14
N ALA A 53 -6.59 6.29 -11.28
CA ALA A 53 -7.45 7.24 -11.98
C ALA A 53 -8.68 7.68 -11.18
N ALA A 54 -9.10 6.89 -10.19
CA ALA A 54 -10.22 7.23 -9.31
C ALA A 54 -9.81 8.19 -8.19
N GLY A 55 -8.51 8.40 -8.00
CA GLY A 55 -8.01 9.29 -6.97
C GLY A 55 -7.98 10.75 -7.40
N PHE A 56 -7.72 11.61 -6.45
CA PHE A 56 -7.51 13.03 -6.73
C PHE A 56 -6.63 13.63 -5.63
N SER A 57 -6.05 14.79 -5.92
CA SER A 57 -5.21 15.52 -4.98
C SER A 57 -5.72 16.94 -4.83
N VAL A 58 -5.58 17.48 -3.63
CA VAL A 58 -5.99 18.86 -3.33
C VAL A 58 -4.80 19.58 -2.73
N SER A 59 -4.52 20.77 -3.26
CA SER A 59 -3.55 21.68 -2.69
C SER A 59 -4.21 23.03 -2.42
N VAL A 60 -3.83 23.68 -1.35
CA VAL A 60 -4.32 25.03 -1.04
C VAL A 60 -3.14 25.98 -1.09
N ARG A 61 -3.24 27.01 -1.92
CA ARG A 61 -2.24 28.07 -2.07
C ARG A 61 -2.95 29.41 -2.05
N ASP A 62 -2.45 30.33 -1.25
CA ASP A 62 -3.04 31.68 -1.11
C ASP A 62 -4.54 31.64 -0.80
N GLY A 63 -4.96 30.71 0.07
CA GLY A 63 -6.35 30.54 0.46
C GLY A 63 -7.23 29.86 -0.58
N GLN A 64 -6.67 29.41 -1.70
CA GLN A 64 -7.46 28.76 -2.77
C GLN A 64 -7.13 27.28 -2.89
N ALA A 65 -8.17 26.46 -2.95
CA ALA A 65 -8.06 25.02 -3.15
C ALA A 65 -7.96 24.72 -4.64
N LYS A 66 -6.99 23.87 -5.00
CA LYS A 66 -6.84 23.35 -6.35
C LYS A 66 -6.93 21.82 -6.27
N THR A 67 -7.88 21.26 -7.03
CA THR A 67 -8.06 19.82 -7.13
C THR A 67 -7.52 19.32 -8.46
N THR A 68 -6.77 18.25 -8.43
CA THR A 68 -6.23 17.58 -9.63
C THR A 68 -6.70 16.13 -9.60
N ASP A 69 -7.39 15.70 -10.66
CA ASP A 69 -7.85 14.32 -10.79
C ASP A 69 -6.69 13.38 -11.11
N GLY A 70 -6.81 12.14 -10.64
CA GLY A 70 -5.81 11.12 -10.85
C GLY A 70 -4.68 11.17 -9.81
N PRO A 71 -3.63 10.38 -10.00
CA PRO A 71 -2.52 10.32 -9.05
C PRO A 71 -1.71 11.61 -9.04
N MET A 72 -1.12 11.91 -7.88
CA MET A 72 -0.30 13.11 -7.71
C MET A 72 0.92 13.11 -8.65
N HIS A 73 1.48 11.93 -8.89
CA HIS A 73 2.60 11.76 -9.81
C HIS A 73 2.10 11.28 -11.18
N ALA A 74 2.59 11.92 -12.24
CA ALA A 74 2.15 11.59 -13.60
C ALA A 74 2.60 10.22 -14.08
N GLN A 75 3.65 9.66 -13.47
CA GLN A 75 4.22 8.37 -13.88
C GLN A 75 4.13 7.35 -12.75
N SER A 76 3.97 6.08 -13.13
CA SER A 76 4.01 4.97 -12.18
C SER A 76 5.39 4.86 -11.48
N PRO A 77 5.47 4.23 -10.31
CA PRO A 77 4.39 3.48 -9.66
C PRO A 77 3.40 4.38 -8.93
N TRP A 78 2.17 3.87 -8.76
CA TRP A 78 1.11 4.57 -8.07
C TRP A 78 0.62 3.78 -6.86
N LEU A 79 0.08 4.49 -5.89
CA LEU A 79 -0.46 3.91 -4.67
C LEU A 79 -1.64 2.98 -5.00
N ASN A 80 -1.59 1.74 -4.50
CA ASN A 80 -2.71 0.80 -4.68
C ASN A 80 -3.29 0.25 -3.38
N GLY A 81 -2.73 0.64 -2.25
CA GLY A 81 -3.22 0.18 -0.96
C GLY A 81 -2.23 0.47 0.16
N TYR A 82 -2.63 0.12 1.35
CA TYR A 82 -1.80 0.33 2.53
C TYR A 82 -2.07 -0.72 3.59
N PHE A 83 -1.09 -0.88 4.49
CA PHE A 83 -1.24 -1.59 5.76
C PHE A 83 -0.72 -0.72 6.88
N VAL A 84 -1.30 -0.88 8.05
CA VAL A 84 -0.72 -0.37 9.30
C VAL A 84 -0.44 -1.57 10.20
N LEU A 85 0.83 -1.77 10.53
CA LEU A 85 1.28 -2.90 11.34
C LEU A 85 2.00 -2.40 12.59
N ASP A 86 1.79 -3.12 13.70
CA ASP A 86 2.59 -2.93 14.89
C ASP A 86 3.83 -3.82 14.79
N CYS A 87 5.00 -3.21 14.87
CA CYS A 87 6.27 -3.91 14.77
C CYS A 87 7.14 -3.54 15.97
N LYS A 88 7.96 -4.49 16.39
CA LYS A 88 8.88 -4.32 17.52
C LYS A 88 9.92 -3.25 17.23
N ASP A 89 10.44 -3.25 15.99
CA ASP A 89 11.49 -2.36 15.54
C ASP A 89 11.49 -2.27 14.00
N ARG A 90 12.42 -1.48 13.48
CA ARG A 90 12.58 -1.33 12.02
C ARG A 90 12.90 -2.65 11.34
N ALA A 91 13.71 -3.50 11.94
CA ALA A 91 14.08 -4.78 11.33
C ALA A 91 12.85 -5.68 11.11
N GLU A 92 11.92 -5.69 12.07
CA GLU A 92 10.66 -6.44 11.91
C GLU A 92 9.78 -5.80 10.82
N ALA A 93 9.72 -4.46 10.76
CA ALA A 93 8.98 -3.78 9.70
C ALA A 93 9.58 -4.09 8.31
N GLU A 94 10.91 -4.12 8.19
CA GLU A 94 11.57 -4.51 6.94
C GLU A 94 11.21 -5.94 6.54
N ALA A 95 11.17 -6.86 7.50
CA ALA A 95 10.81 -8.24 7.23
C ALA A 95 9.37 -8.37 6.73
N TRP A 96 8.43 -7.65 7.33
CA TRP A 96 7.04 -7.65 6.86
C TRP A 96 6.90 -6.99 5.50
N ALA A 97 7.65 -5.92 5.23
CA ALA A 97 7.64 -5.28 3.91
C ALA A 97 8.16 -6.21 2.82
N ALA A 98 9.22 -6.99 3.11
CA ALA A 98 9.77 -7.94 2.16
C ALA A 98 8.80 -9.08 1.82
N LYS A 99 7.92 -9.45 2.75
CA LYS A 99 6.89 -10.46 2.52
C LYS A 99 5.65 -9.93 1.83
N ASN A 100 5.46 -8.61 1.81
CA ASN A 100 4.30 -8.01 1.17
C ASN A 100 4.33 -8.27 -0.33
N PRO A 101 3.27 -8.86 -0.91
CA PRO A 101 3.26 -9.16 -2.34
C PRO A 101 3.54 -7.96 -3.24
N ALA A 102 3.17 -6.76 -2.82
CA ALA A 102 3.43 -5.54 -3.61
C ALA A 102 4.91 -5.21 -3.74
N ALA A 103 5.78 -5.73 -2.85
CA ALA A 103 7.22 -5.53 -2.96
C ALA A 103 7.85 -6.33 -4.10
N HIS A 104 7.11 -7.33 -4.60
CA HIS A 104 7.57 -8.23 -5.67
C HIS A 104 7.03 -7.72 -7.02
N GLY A 105 7.74 -6.82 -7.65
CA GLY A 105 7.34 -6.14 -8.87
C GLY A 105 6.96 -4.68 -8.68
N GLY A 106 6.67 -4.28 -7.44
CA GLY A 106 6.44 -2.89 -7.04
C GLY A 106 7.35 -2.53 -5.88
N THR A 107 6.91 -1.56 -5.10
CA THR A 107 7.67 -1.08 -3.93
C THR A 107 6.73 -0.84 -2.77
N VAL A 108 7.18 -1.20 -1.58
CA VAL A 108 6.49 -0.87 -0.34
C VAL A 108 7.32 0.16 0.40
N GLU A 109 6.75 1.35 0.57
CA GLU A 109 7.37 2.43 1.33
C GLU A 109 6.84 2.39 2.76
N VAL A 110 7.75 2.39 3.73
CA VAL A 110 7.37 2.21 5.14
C VAL A 110 7.76 3.44 5.94
N HIS A 111 6.81 3.97 6.69
CA HIS A 111 7.05 5.10 7.59
C HIS A 111 6.61 4.76 9.00
N PRO A 112 7.45 5.04 10.02
CA PRO A 112 6.98 4.95 11.40
C PRO A 112 5.92 6.02 11.65
N ILE A 113 4.86 5.63 12.34
CA ILE A 113 3.77 6.54 12.67
C ILE A 113 4.14 7.29 13.93
N LEU A 114 4.02 8.61 13.88
CA LEU A 114 4.31 9.46 15.03
C LEU A 114 3.27 9.21 16.12
N SER A 115 3.75 8.90 17.31
CA SER A 115 2.89 8.76 18.49
C SER A 115 2.85 10.10 19.22
N LEU A 116 1.66 10.68 19.32
CA LEU A 116 1.46 11.98 19.95
C LEU A 116 0.91 11.85 21.37
#